data_c8b2722a4138810c06a6781b28ceb744
#
_entry.id   c8b2722a4138810c06a6781b28ceb744
#
_cell.length_a   1.000
_cell.length_b   1.000
_cell.length_c   1.000
_cell.angle_alpha   90.00
_cell.angle_beta   90.00
_cell.angle_gamma   90.00
#
_symmetry.space_group_name_H-M   'P 1'
#
loop_
_entity.id
_entity.type
_entity.pdbx_description
1 polymer ?
#
loop_
_entity_poly.entity_id
_entity_poly.type
_entity_poly.pdbx_seq_one_letter_code
_entity_poly.pdbx_strand_id
1 'polypeptide(L)'
;SVGYSTRASIEAGILLSQTSEFSLLLALTGMASGQISAELFSMITLITVSTMTLTPLISREKIAWSLMKLHPRYRRGELDCATLQQHAVLLGYGRAGHQTLQAFKEHDIPVIVIDDDAAVIRKLIADDVRCIQGDGSNKRILKQANSREAKVVICSMRRTRDSKIALDYLKKYPTKVFIRTFEPEETEFVKNSGGIPIETARASAHSMLEWVDVNLRE
;
A
#
# COMPACT_ATOMS: atom_id res chain seq x y z
N SER A 1 18.85 9.56 4.14
CA SER A 1 17.64 8.85 4.55
C SER A 1 17.51 7.59 3.72
N VAL A 2 17.60 6.44 4.38
CA VAL A 2 17.42 5.13 3.76
C VAL A 2 15.94 5.02 3.41
N GLY A 3 15.62 4.72 2.14
CA GLY A 3 14.27 4.82 1.55
C GLY A 3 13.23 3.78 2.00
N TYR A 4 13.15 3.51 3.30
CA TYR A 4 12.11 2.62 3.84
C TYR A 4 10.75 3.32 3.95
N SER A 5 9.67 2.58 3.72
CA SER A 5 8.31 3.08 3.90
C SER A 5 8.08 3.47 5.38
N THR A 6 7.28 4.49 5.63
CA THR A 6 6.94 4.93 7.00
C THR A 6 6.35 3.78 7.83
N ARG A 7 5.60 2.89 7.18
CA ARG A 7 5.04 1.67 7.79
C ARG A 7 6.15 0.72 8.25
N ALA A 8 7.09 0.37 7.36
CA ALA A 8 8.21 -0.52 7.70
C ALA A 8 9.07 0.06 8.82
N SER A 9 9.26 1.39 8.84
CA SER A 9 10.01 2.06 9.91
C SER A 9 9.29 2.01 11.26
N ILE A 10 7.97 2.17 11.28
CA ILE A 10 7.16 2.07 12.51
C ILE A 10 7.11 0.61 12.99
N GLU A 11 6.87 -0.35 12.10
CA GLU A 11 6.86 -1.78 12.42
C GLU A 11 8.22 -2.22 12.97
N ALA A 12 9.33 -1.84 12.31
CA ALA A 12 10.69 -2.11 12.80
C ALA A 12 10.96 -1.44 14.15
N GLY A 13 10.53 -0.19 14.34
CA GLY A 13 10.65 0.53 15.61
C GLY A 13 9.91 -0.17 16.75
N ILE A 14 8.71 -0.66 16.52
CA ILE A 14 7.92 -1.43 17.50
C ILE A 14 8.63 -2.76 17.83
N LEU A 15 9.12 -3.48 16.80
CA LEU A 15 9.83 -4.75 17.00
C LEU A 15 11.15 -4.56 17.76
N LEU A 16 11.84 -3.44 17.54
CA LEU A 16 13.10 -3.11 18.22
C LEU A 16 12.90 -2.49 19.60
N SER A 17 11.68 -2.09 19.96
CA SER A 17 11.40 -1.47 21.27
C SER A 17 11.27 -2.46 22.42
N GLN A 18 11.29 -3.77 22.12
CA GLN A 18 11.26 -4.79 23.16
C GLN A 18 12.63 -4.94 23.85
N THR A 19 12.60 -5.24 25.14
CA THR A 19 13.81 -5.58 25.89
C THR A 19 14.34 -6.94 25.42
N SER A 20 15.64 -7.03 25.15
CA SER A 20 16.29 -8.25 24.67
C SER A 20 16.40 -9.32 25.74
N GLU A 21 16.30 -10.59 25.36
CA GLU A 21 16.62 -11.73 26.25
C GLU A 21 18.06 -11.69 26.80
N PHE A 22 18.99 -11.03 26.06
CA PHE A 22 20.34 -10.76 26.59
C PHE A 22 20.33 -9.88 27.85
N SER A 23 19.34 -9.01 28.01
CA SER A 23 19.17 -8.20 29.23
C SER A 23 18.87 -9.08 30.44
N LEU A 24 18.14 -10.20 30.27
CA LEU A 24 17.93 -11.17 31.33
C LEU A 24 19.20 -11.91 31.73
N LEU A 25 20.03 -12.30 30.75
CA LEU A 25 21.32 -12.96 31.02
C LEU A 25 22.25 -12.01 31.77
N LEU A 26 22.31 -10.75 31.36
CA LEU A 26 23.11 -9.73 32.03
C LEU A 26 22.62 -9.48 33.45
N ALA A 27 21.31 -9.38 33.64
CA ALA A 27 20.70 -9.19 34.94
C ALA A 27 20.93 -10.40 35.88
N LEU A 28 20.85 -11.63 35.33
CA LEU A 28 21.14 -12.86 36.08
C LEU A 28 22.61 -12.90 36.53
N THR A 29 23.53 -12.53 35.67
CA THR A 29 24.96 -12.45 35.97
C THR A 29 25.24 -11.39 37.05
N GLY A 30 24.59 -10.22 36.95
CA GLY A 30 24.67 -9.16 37.94
C GLY A 30 24.12 -9.56 39.32
N MET A 31 23.02 -10.32 39.33
CA MET A 31 22.46 -10.87 40.58
C MET A 31 23.40 -11.93 41.17
N ALA A 32 23.94 -12.82 40.35
CA ALA A 32 24.86 -13.86 40.80
C ALA A 32 26.18 -13.28 41.36
N SER A 33 26.63 -12.14 40.82
CA SER A 33 27.81 -11.40 41.32
C SER A 33 27.49 -10.45 42.52
N GLY A 34 26.24 -10.41 42.98
CA GLY A 34 25.83 -9.55 44.07
C GLY A 34 25.71 -8.06 43.74
N GLN A 35 25.79 -7.68 42.46
CA GLN A 35 25.73 -6.28 42.03
C GLN A 35 24.30 -5.75 41.91
N ILE A 36 23.32 -6.63 41.72
CA ILE A 36 21.88 -6.28 41.69
C ILE A 36 21.09 -7.13 42.69
N SER A 37 20.09 -6.53 43.29
CA SER A 37 19.22 -7.22 44.25
C SER A 37 18.23 -8.14 43.51
N ALA A 38 17.70 -9.13 44.23
CA ALA A 38 16.65 -10.03 43.72
C ALA A 38 15.37 -9.26 43.33
N GLU A 39 15.07 -8.18 44.03
CA GLU A 39 13.92 -7.31 43.69
C GLU A 39 14.10 -6.63 42.34
N LEU A 40 15.29 -6.06 42.08
CA LEU A 40 15.64 -5.41 40.84
C LEU A 40 15.66 -6.43 39.66
N PHE A 41 16.20 -7.62 39.92
CA PHE A 41 16.15 -8.72 38.93
C PHE A 41 14.70 -9.11 38.59
N SER A 42 13.82 -9.22 39.58
CA SER A 42 12.40 -9.53 39.37
C SER A 42 11.71 -8.46 38.56
N MET A 43 12.02 -7.18 38.79
CA MET A 43 11.46 -6.07 38.00
C MET A 43 11.94 -6.08 36.55
N ILE A 44 13.23 -6.33 36.30
CA ILE A 44 13.79 -6.45 34.96
C ILE A 44 13.13 -7.63 34.20
N THR A 45 12.96 -8.76 34.90
CA THR A 45 12.31 -9.95 34.34
C THR A 45 10.86 -9.65 33.94
N LEU A 46 10.10 -9.01 34.85
CA LEU A 46 8.71 -8.64 34.58
C LEU A 46 8.58 -7.71 33.37
N ILE A 47 9.42 -6.69 33.26
CA ILE A 47 9.44 -5.75 32.14
C ILE A 47 9.78 -6.49 30.85
N THR A 48 10.81 -7.33 30.87
CA THR A 48 11.25 -8.06 29.68
C THR A 48 10.17 -9.02 29.15
N VAL A 49 9.60 -9.84 30.02
CA VAL A 49 8.53 -10.78 29.66
C VAL A 49 7.29 -10.03 29.18
N SER A 50 6.93 -8.94 29.85
CA SER A 50 5.78 -8.12 29.45
C SER A 50 5.98 -7.49 28.06
N THR A 51 7.15 -6.91 27.79
CA THR A 51 7.44 -6.30 26.48
C THR A 51 7.48 -7.34 25.37
N MET A 52 8.10 -8.50 25.60
CA MET A 52 8.13 -9.60 24.63
C MET A 52 6.74 -10.16 24.30
N THR A 53 5.87 -10.28 25.31
CA THR A 53 4.49 -10.75 25.13
C THR A 53 3.61 -9.71 24.44
N LEU A 54 3.81 -8.43 24.74
CA LEU A 54 2.99 -7.34 24.23
C LEU A 54 3.37 -6.95 22.79
N THR A 55 4.64 -7.09 22.40
CA THR A 55 5.14 -6.69 21.07
C THR A 55 4.38 -7.34 19.90
N PRO A 56 4.11 -8.65 19.86
CA PRO A 56 3.32 -9.25 18.77
C PRO A 56 1.86 -8.76 18.73
N LEU A 57 1.31 -8.35 19.87
CA LEU A 57 -0.05 -7.81 19.97
C LEU A 57 -0.11 -6.37 19.45
N ILE A 58 0.92 -5.57 19.74
CA ILE A 58 1.04 -4.16 19.34
C ILE A 58 1.49 -4.05 17.87
N SER A 59 2.31 -4.98 17.38
CA SER A 59 2.80 -5.03 15.99
C SER A 59 1.72 -5.39 14.98
N ARG A 60 0.46 -5.60 15.40
CA ARG A 60 -0.64 -5.82 14.45
C ARG A 60 -0.88 -4.57 13.59
N GLU A 61 -1.14 -4.80 12.30
CA GLU A 61 -1.41 -3.77 11.29
C GLU A 61 -2.33 -2.63 11.76
N LYS A 62 -3.32 -2.93 12.59
CA LYS A 62 -4.30 -1.95 13.08
C LYS A 62 -3.69 -0.84 13.94
N ILE A 63 -2.65 -1.15 14.71
CA ILE A 63 -2.02 -0.20 15.64
C ILE A 63 -0.99 0.66 14.89
N ALA A 64 -0.17 0.05 14.02
CA ALA A 64 0.73 0.79 13.14
C ALA A 64 -0.05 1.83 12.31
N TRP A 65 -1.22 1.46 11.77
CA TRP A 65 -2.12 2.35 11.05
C TRP A 65 -2.71 3.47 11.92
N SER A 66 -3.01 3.17 13.18
CA SER A 66 -3.52 4.19 14.12
C SER A 66 -2.45 5.24 14.44
N LEU A 67 -1.20 4.82 14.62
CA LEU A 67 -0.06 5.70 14.86
C LEU A 67 0.30 6.56 13.64
N MET A 68 0.18 6.01 12.44
CA MET A 68 0.37 6.78 11.20
C MET A 68 -0.64 7.93 11.06
N LYS A 69 -1.87 7.76 11.54
CA LYS A 69 -2.92 8.81 11.52
C LYS A 69 -2.61 10.01 12.40
N LEU A 70 -1.71 9.89 13.37
CA LEU A 70 -1.27 10.99 14.22
C LEU A 70 -0.31 11.96 13.50
N HIS A 71 0.23 11.59 12.33
CA HIS A 71 1.15 12.45 11.60
C HIS A 71 0.41 13.55 10.81
N PRO A 72 0.70 14.85 11.02
CA PRO A 72 -0.06 15.97 10.44
C PRO A 72 -0.14 16.00 8.91
N ARG A 73 0.86 15.46 8.21
CA ARG A 73 0.89 15.36 6.74
C ARG A 73 -0.11 14.37 6.18
N TYR A 74 -0.49 13.36 6.95
CA TYR A 74 -1.47 12.34 6.56
C TYR A 74 -2.90 12.89 6.55
N ARG A 75 -3.22 13.83 7.47
CA ARG A 75 -4.58 14.40 7.60
C ARG A 75 -4.98 15.34 6.47
N ARG A 76 -4.05 15.99 5.78
CA ARG A 76 -4.38 16.98 4.74
C ARG A 76 -4.80 16.37 3.41
N GLY A 77 -4.20 15.24 2.99
CA GLY A 77 -4.58 14.54 1.74
C GLY A 77 -5.87 13.72 1.83
N GLU A 78 -6.29 13.31 3.04
CA GLU A 78 -7.46 12.45 3.23
C GLU A 78 -8.80 13.17 2.98
N LEU A 79 -8.90 14.46 3.25
CA LEU A 79 -10.17 15.21 3.17
C LEU A 79 -10.57 15.52 1.72
N ASP A 80 -9.61 15.76 0.83
CA ASP A 80 -9.89 16.10 -0.58
C ASP A 80 -10.29 14.90 -1.43
N CYS A 81 -9.87 13.68 -1.04
CA CYS A 81 -10.17 12.45 -1.79
C CYS A 81 -11.60 11.94 -1.53
N ALA A 82 -12.12 12.13 -0.33
CA ALA A 82 -13.42 11.58 0.09
C ALA A 82 -14.64 12.26 -0.57
N THR A 83 -14.45 13.46 -1.13
CA THR A 83 -15.52 14.27 -1.75
C THR A 83 -15.57 14.16 -3.27
N LEU A 84 -14.54 13.58 -3.90
CA LEU A 84 -14.48 13.44 -5.35
C LEU A 84 -15.51 12.43 -5.86
N GLN A 85 -16.19 12.80 -6.94
CA GLN A 85 -17.10 11.93 -7.69
C GLN A 85 -16.68 11.89 -9.17
N GLN A 86 -17.07 10.83 -9.88
CA GLN A 86 -16.76 10.65 -11.31
C GLN A 86 -15.26 10.73 -11.65
N HIS A 87 -14.40 10.47 -10.67
CA HIS A 87 -12.96 10.46 -10.80
C HIS A 87 -12.42 9.07 -11.19
N ALA A 88 -11.14 9.00 -11.53
CA ALA A 88 -10.42 7.75 -11.69
C ALA A 88 -9.64 7.40 -10.41
N VAL A 89 -9.58 6.12 -10.08
CA VAL A 89 -8.71 5.61 -9.01
C VAL A 89 -7.67 4.69 -9.62
N LEU A 90 -6.40 4.96 -9.37
CA LEU A 90 -5.28 4.17 -9.85
C LEU A 90 -4.64 3.40 -8.70
N LEU A 91 -4.71 2.07 -8.74
CA LEU A 91 -4.12 1.18 -7.75
C LEU A 91 -2.74 0.71 -8.23
N GLY A 92 -1.69 1.21 -7.59
CA GLY A 92 -0.28 1.00 -7.93
C GLY A 92 0.26 2.05 -8.92
N TYR A 93 1.39 2.67 -8.54
CA TYR A 93 2.08 3.69 -9.33
C TYR A 93 3.41 3.18 -9.90
N GLY A 94 3.47 1.93 -10.32
CA GLY A 94 4.60 1.40 -11.09
C GLY A 94 4.71 2.05 -12.49
N ARG A 95 5.53 1.49 -13.37
CA ARG A 95 5.74 2.05 -14.74
C ARG A 95 4.41 2.26 -15.49
N ALA A 96 3.53 1.26 -15.48
CA ALA A 96 2.23 1.36 -16.13
C ALA A 96 1.34 2.41 -15.46
N GLY A 97 1.33 2.49 -14.12
CA GLY A 97 0.59 3.50 -13.38
C GLY A 97 1.02 4.92 -13.70
N HIS A 98 2.33 5.14 -13.86
CA HIS A 98 2.86 6.44 -14.29
C HIS A 98 2.31 6.86 -15.67
N GLN A 99 2.37 5.97 -16.66
CA GLN A 99 1.84 6.25 -18.00
C GLN A 99 0.33 6.48 -17.98
N THR A 100 -0.39 5.69 -17.19
CA THR A 100 -1.85 5.85 -17.01
C THR A 100 -2.21 7.20 -16.38
N LEU A 101 -1.46 7.64 -15.38
CA LEU A 101 -1.66 8.95 -14.76
C LEU A 101 -1.45 10.09 -15.78
N GLN A 102 -0.41 10.01 -16.61
CA GLN A 102 -0.16 11.01 -17.65
C GLN A 102 -1.33 11.09 -18.63
N ALA A 103 -1.80 9.96 -19.14
CA ALA A 103 -2.96 9.92 -20.03
C ALA A 103 -4.23 10.52 -19.39
N PHE A 104 -4.47 10.28 -18.09
CA PHE A 104 -5.60 10.91 -17.40
C PHE A 104 -5.44 12.41 -17.23
N LYS A 105 -4.22 12.90 -16.99
CA LYS A 105 -3.93 14.34 -16.92
C LYS A 105 -4.16 15.03 -18.27
N GLU A 106 -3.76 14.40 -19.37
CA GLU A 106 -3.98 14.92 -20.74
C GLU A 106 -5.47 15.04 -21.10
N HIS A 107 -6.31 14.24 -20.45
CA HIS A 107 -7.77 14.23 -20.67
C HIS A 107 -8.55 14.96 -19.56
N ASP A 108 -7.86 15.72 -18.68
CA ASP A 108 -8.46 16.44 -17.56
C ASP A 108 -9.34 15.58 -16.64
N ILE A 109 -9.01 14.28 -16.50
CA ILE A 109 -9.75 13.37 -15.62
C ILE A 109 -9.14 13.45 -14.22
N PRO A 110 -9.90 13.83 -13.19
CA PRO A 110 -9.43 13.82 -11.82
C PRO A 110 -9.01 12.42 -11.39
N VAL A 111 -7.81 12.26 -10.82
CA VAL A 111 -7.24 10.97 -10.42
C VAL A 111 -6.85 10.97 -8.96
N ILE A 112 -7.14 9.87 -8.29
CA ILE A 112 -6.55 9.52 -6.99
C ILE A 112 -5.64 8.32 -7.18
N VAL A 113 -4.37 8.46 -6.80
CA VAL A 113 -3.39 7.36 -6.86
C VAL A 113 -3.27 6.70 -5.48
N ILE A 114 -3.33 5.38 -5.44
CA ILE A 114 -3.08 4.58 -4.23
C ILE A 114 -1.81 3.77 -4.46
N ASP A 115 -0.83 3.94 -3.57
CA ASP A 115 0.41 3.17 -3.61
C ASP A 115 0.91 2.93 -2.18
N ASP A 116 1.55 1.80 -1.92
CA ASP A 116 2.09 1.46 -0.60
C ASP A 116 3.49 2.02 -0.38
N ASP A 117 4.21 2.39 -1.44
CA ASP A 117 5.55 2.96 -1.36
C ASP A 117 5.51 4.45 -0.97
N ALA A 118 6.06 4.73 0.22
CA ALA A 118 6.15 6.11 0.73
C ALA A 118 7.02 7.03 -0.16
N ALA A 119 7.98 6.49 -0.92
CA ALA A 119 8.80 7.30 -1.82
C ALA A 119 7.98 7.77 -3.03
N VAL A 120 7.15 6.87 -3.57
CA VAL A 120 6.18 7.18 -4.62
C VAL A 120 5.21 8.25 -4.16
N ILE A 121 4.61 8.09 -2.98
CA ILE A 121 3.66 9.05 -2.42
C ILE A 121 4.28 10.43 -2.21
N ARG A 122 5.53 10.51 -1.71
CA ARG A 122 6.21 11.80 -1.58
C ARG A 122 6.40 12.51 -2.91
N LYS A 123 6.74 11.76 -3.97
CA LYS A 123 6.86 12.31 -5.32
C LYS A 123 5.51 12.83 -5.83
N LEU A 124 4.45 12.03 -5.70
CA LEU A 124 3.11 12.41 -6.13
C LEU A 124 2.60 13.68 -5.42
N ILE A 125 2.88 13.81 -4.12
CA ILE A 125 2.54 15.03 -3.35
C ILE A 125 3.33 16.24 -3.87
N ALA A 126 4.62 16.06 -4.22
CA ALA A 126 5.43 17.14 -4.79
C ALA A 126 4.93 17.58 -6.18
N ASP A 127 4.35 16.65 -6.94
CA ASP A 127 3.77 16.87 -8.27
C ASP A 127 2.28 17.30 -8.19
N ASP A 128 1.77 17.67 -7.00
CA ASP A 128 0.38 18.09 -6.71
C ASP A 128 -0.67 17.05 -7.17
N VAL A 129 -0.33 15.76 -7.07
CA VAL A 129 -1.23 14.66 -7.40
C VAL A 129 -1.93 14.16 -6.15
N ARG A 130 -3.26 14.06 -6.20
CA ARG A 130 -4.03 13.44 -5.11
C ARG A 130 -3.63 11.98 -4.95
N CYS A 131 -3.17 11.62 -3.75
CA CYS A 131 -2.72 10.26 -3.50
C CYS A 131 -2.99 9.83 -2.05
N ILE A 132 -3.10 8.53 -1.88
CA ILE A 132 -3.31 7.87 -0.58
C ILE A 132 -2.23 6.80 -0.44
N GLN A 133 -1.47 6.87 0.65
CA GLN A 133 -0.52 5.80 0.96
C GLN A 133 -1.26 4.61 1.54
N GLY A 134 -1.14 3.45 0.90
CA GLY A 134 -1.72 2.22 1.40
C GLY A 134 -1.78 1.11 0.38
N ASP A 135 -2.22 -0.05 0.86
CA ASP A 135 -2.45 -1.21 0.03
C ASP A 135 -3.77 -1.06 -0.75
N GLY A 136 -3.70 -1.08 -2.08
CA GLY A 136 -4.85 -0.99 -2.98
C GLY A 136 -5.85 -2.16 -2.86
N SER A 137 -5.47 -3.26 -2.20
CA SER A 137 -6.38 -4.36 -1.86
C SER A 137 -7.17 -4.10 -0.57
N ASN A 138 -6.82 -3.11 0.22
CA ASN A 138 -7.47 -2.81 1.49
C ASN A 138 -8.77 -2.03 1.28
N LYS A 139 -9.90 -2.63 1.66
CA LYS A 139 -11.25 -2.04 1.55
C LYS A 139 -11.37 -0.66 2.23
N ARG A 140 -10.61 -0.40 3.30
CA ARG A 140 -10.63 0.89 3.98
C ARG A 140 -9.97 1.98 3.13
N ILE A 141 -8.87 1.66 2.47
CA ILE A 141 -8.17 2.56 1.55
C ILE A 141 -9.03 2.84 0.33
N LEU A 142 -9.66 1.82 -0.25
CA LEU A 142 -10.62 1.98 -1.34
C LEU A 142 -11.79 2.89 -0.94
N LYS A 143 -12.32 2.75 0.28
CA LYS A 143 -13.37 3.63 0.79
C LYS A 143 -12.87 5.08 0.97
N GLN A 144 -11.65 5.26 1.44
CA GLN A 144 -11.03 6.57 1.63
C GLN A 144 -10.82 7.31 0.29
N ALA A 145 -10.49 6.57 -0.77
CA ALA A 145 -10.41 7.09 -2.14
C ALA A 145 -11.79 7.29 -2.81
N ASN A 146 -12.86 7.15 -2.07
CA ASN A 146 -14.24 7.19 -2.60
C ASN A 146 -14.44 6.36 -3.88
N SER A 147 -13.77 5.20 -3.96
CA SER A 147 -13.73 4.39 -5.18
C SER A 147 -15.10 3.82 -5.61
N ARG A 148 -16.11 3.91 -4.75
CA ARG A 148 -17.50 3.55 -5.07
C ARG A 148 -18.18 4.55 -5.99
N GLU A 149 -17.81 5.82 -5.90
CA GLU A 149 -18.28 6.93 -6.72
C GLU A 149 -17.31 7.26 -7.88
N ALA A 150 -16.26 6.46 -8.01
CA ALA A 150 -15.33 6.58 -9.11
C ALA A 150 -15.97 6.10 -10.42
N LYS A 151 -15.67 6.78 -11.52
CA LYS A 151 -16.06 6.35 -12.86
C LYS A 151 -15.30 5.09 -13.28
N VAL A 152 -14.04 5.01 -12.86
CA VAL A 152 -13.13 3.93 -13.25
C VAL A 152 -12.10 3.66 -12.14
N VAL A 153 -11.81 2.39 -11.93
CA VAL A 153 -10.68 1.94 -11.10
C VAL A 153 -9.74 1.12 -11.97
N ILE A 154 -8.48 1.52 -12.02
CA ILE A 154 -7.45 0.79 -12.77
C ILE A 154 -6.48 0.13 -11.79
N CYS A 155 -6.44 -1.19 -11.83
CA CYS A 155 -5.52 -2.01 -11.05
C CYS A 155 -4.25 -2.28 -11.87
N SER A 156 -3.18 -1.52 -11.61
CA SER A 156 -1.87 -1.74 -12.20
C SER A 156 -0.93 -2.54 -11.28
N MET A 157 -1.46 -3.06 -10.17
CA MET A 157 -0.75 -3.89 -9.21
C MET A 157 -0.20 -5.16 -9.89
N ARG A 158 0.97 -5.61 -9.42
CA ARG A 158 1.65 -6.76 -10.02
C ARG A 158 0.94 -8.10 -9.78
N ARG A 159 0.22 -8.22 -8.65
CA ARG A 159 -0.45 -9.46 -8.25
C ARG A 159 -1.93 -9.37 -8.59
N THR A 160 -2.40 -10.18 -9.51
CA THR A 160 -3.81 -10.29 -9.90
C THR A 160 -4.72 -10.66 -8.73
N ARG A 161 -4.19 -11.42 -7.75
CA ARG A 161 -4.91 -11.78 -6.53
C ARG A 161 -5.32 -10.56 -5.69
N ASP A 162 -4.46 -9.54 -5.60
CA ASP A 162 -4.73 -8.32 -4.83
C ASP A 162 -5.79 -7.48 -5.56
N SER A 163 -5.75 -7.46 -6.89
CA SER A 163 -6.76 -6.82 -7.74
C SER A 163 -8.15 -7.46 -7.60
N LYS A 164 -8.22 -8.78 -7.32
CA LYS A 164 -9.48 -9.47 -7.04
C LYS A 164 -10.20 -8.89 -5.83
N ILE A 165 -9.49 -8.57 -4.77
CA ILE A 165 -10.10 -8.02 -3.55
C ILE A 165 -10.76 -6.67 -3.86
N ALA A 166 -10.10 -5.82 -4.66
CA ALA A 166 -10.66 -4.56 -5.12
C ALA A 166 -11.90 -4.79 -6.01
N LEU A 167 -11.82 -5.74 -6.94
CA LEU A 167 -12.94 -6.11 -7.81
C LEU A 167 -14.15 -6.61 -7.01
N ASP A 168 -13.96 -7.54 -6.08
CA ASP A 168 -15.02 -8.08 -5.22
C ASP A 168 -15.69 -7.00 -4.34
N TYR A 169 -14.91 -6.00 -3.94
CA TYR A 169 -15.44 -4.86 -3.20
C TYR A 169 -16.29 -3.94 -4.08
N LEU A 170 -15.88 -3.74 -5.35
CA LEU A 170 -16.48 -2.76 -6.25
C LEU A 170 -17.58 -3.33 -7.15
N LYS A 171 -17.69 -4.63 -7.35
CA LYS A 171 -18.67 -5.27 -8.25
C LYS A 171 -20.15 -4.95 -7.97
N LYS A 172 -20.46 -4.40 -6.79
CA LYS A 172 -21.80 -3.97 -6.40
C LYS A 172 -22.11 -2.53 -6.80
N TYR A 173 -21.16 -1.82 -7.34
CA TYR A 173 -21.24 -0.41 -7.70
C TYR A 173 -21.08 -0.23 -9.21
N PRO A 174 -21.52 0.90 -9.79
CA PRO A 174 -21.44 1.14 -11.23
C PRO A 174 -20.00 1.38 -11.74
N THR A 175 -19.04 1.39 -10.85
CA THR A 175 -17.61 1.61 -11.13
C THR A 175 -17.04 0.54 -12.04
N LYS A 176 -16.44 0.92 -13.16
CA LYS A 176 -15.74 -0.01 -14.05
C LYS A 176 -14.35 -0.31 -13.48
N VAL A 177 -14.03 -1.60 -13.32
CA VAL A 177 -12.75 -2.04 -12.78
C VAL A 177 -11.90 -2.69 -13.88
N PHE A 178 -10.82 -2.02 -14.26
CA PHE A 178 -9.83 -2.52 -15.21
C PHE A 178 -8.68 -3.16 -14.45
N ILE A 179 -8.29 -4.36 -14.85
CA ILE A 179 -7.23 -5.12 -14.19
C ILE A 179 -6.19 -5.52 -15.22
N ARG A 180 -4.94 -5.16 -14.97
CA ARG A 180 -3.82 -5.57 -15.78
C ARG A 180 -3.56 -7.06 -15.58
N THR A 181 -3.53 -7.83 -16.67
CA THR A 181 -3.26 -9.26 -16.69
C THR A 181 -2.02 -9.56 -17.51
N PHE A 182 -1.33 -10.64 -17.16
CA PHE A 182 -0.10 -11.08 -17.82
C PHE A 182 -0.30 -12.42 -18.52
N GLU A 183 -1.08 -13.32 -17.93
CA GLU A 183 -1.32 -14.66 -18.41
C GLU A 183 -2.78 -14.85 -18.86
N PRO A 184 -3.04 -15.76 -19.82
CA PRO A 184 -4.39 -16.03 -20.30
C PRO A 184 -5.37 -16.46 -19.22
N GLU A 185 -4.92 -17.26 -18.25
CA GLU A 185 -5.74 -17.73 -17.14
C GLU A 185 -6.18 -16.57 -16.24
N GLU A 186 -5.31 -15.57 -16.02
CA GLU A 186 -5.64 -14.36 -15.28
C GLU A 186 -6.70 -13.53 -16.02
N THR A 187 -6.57 -13.45 -17.34
CA THR A 187 -7.53 -12.74 -18.22
C THR A 187 -8.92 -13.36 -18.14
N GLU A 188 -9.00 -14.68 -18.24
CA GLU A 188 -10.27 -15.41 -18.13
C GLU A 188 -10.87 -15.27 -16.72
N PHE A 189 -10.04 -15.39 -15.69
CA PHE A 189 -10.45 -15.20 -14.32
C PHE A 189 -11.04 -13.81 -14.07
N VAL A 190 -10.41 -12.74 -14.56
CA VAL A 190 -10.89 -11.36 -14.42
C VAL A 190 -12.23 -11.18 -15.12
N LYS A 191 -12.38 -11.68 -16.35
CA LYS A 191 -13.65 -11.65 -17.11
C LYS A 191 -14.77 -12.33 -16.34
N ASN A 192 -14.54 -13.55 -15.87
CA ASN A 192 -15.51 -14.35 -15.12
C ASN A 192 -15.89 -13.71 -13.78
N SER A 193 -15.02 -12.89 -13.22
CA SER A 193 -15.26 -12.15 -11.98
C SER A 193 -15.97 -10.79 -12.19
N GLY A 194 -16.25 -10.40 -13.43
CA GLY A 194 -16.93 -9.13 -13.77
C GLY A 194 -15.99 -7.93 -13.92
N GLY A 195 -14.68 -8.13 -13.99
CA GLY A 195 -13.70 -7.10 -14.29
C GLY A 195 -13.41 -6.99 -15.79
N ILE A 196 -12.73 -5.94 -16.17
CA ILE A 196 -12.26 -5.69 -17.55
C ILE A 196 -10.74 -5.94 -17.58
N PRO A 197 -10.28 -7.03 -18.20
CA PRO A 197 -8.85 -7.31 -18.26
C PRO A 197 -8.15 -6.43 -19.28
N ILE A 198 -6.95 -5.97 -18.94
CA ILE A 198 -5.99 -5.32 -19.84
C ILE A 198 -4.81 -6.27 -20.02
N GLU A 199 -4.81 -6.99 -21.12
CA GLU A 199 -3.75 -7.95 -21.44
C GLU A 199 -2.47 -7.22 -21.83
N THR A 200 -1.43 -7.29 -20.99
CA THR A 200 -0.17 -6.56 -21.19
C THR A 200 0.53 -6.99 -22.47
N ALA A 201 0.54 -8.29 -22.77
CA ALA A 201 1.15 -8.82 -24.01
C ALA A 201 0.46 -8.28 -25.25
N ARG A 202 -0.87 -8.25 -25.27
CA ARG A 202 -1.67 -7.73 -26.39
C ARG A 202 -1.50 -6.23 -26.58
N ALA A 203 -1.49 -5.47 -25.48
CA ALA A 203 -1.25 -4.02 -25.52
C ALA A 203 0.15 -3.71 -26.07
N SER A 204 1.17 -4.45 -25.64
CA SER A 204 2.54 -4.31 -26.14
C SER A 204 2.66 -4.67 -27.63
N ALA A 205 2.03 -5.77 -28.05
CA ALA A 205 2.02 -6.17 -29.46
C ALA A 205 1.33 -5.11 -30.35
N HIS A 206 0.22 -4.55 -29.88
CA HIS A 206 -0.48 -3.47 -30.63
C HIS A 206 0.41 -2.24 -30.79
N SER A 207 1.07 -1.80 -29.73
CA SER A 207 2.02 -0.69 -29.77
C SER A 207 3.22 -0.95 -30.70
N MET A 208 3.73 -2.19 -30.73
CA MET A 208 4.78 -2.59 -31.67
C MET A 208 4.32 -2.52 -33.13
N LEU A 209 3.10 -2.99 -33.42
CA LEU A 209 2.52 -2.93 -34.76
C LEU A 209 2.28 -1.49 -35.23
N GLU A 210 1.78 -0.62 -34.38
CA GLU A 210 1.65 0.81 -34.67
C GLU A 210 3.00 1.43 -35.00
N TRP A 211 4.06 1.08 -34.23
CA TRP A 211 5.41 1.55 -34.53
C TRP A 211 5.92 1.06 -35.89
N VAL A 212 5.69 -0.23 -36.21
CA VAL A 212 6.04 -0.81 -37.52
C VAL A 212 5.30 -0.07 -38.65
N ASP A 213 4.00 0.14 -38.50
CA ASP A 213 3.18 0.84 -39.48
C ASP A 213 3.66 2.27 -39.76
N VAL A 214 4.09 2.99 -38.73
CA VAL A 214 4.60 4.35 -38.85
C VAL A 214 6.00 4.39 -39.48
N ASN A 215 6.90 3.46 -39.12
CA ASN A 215 8.32 3.56 -39.47
C ASN A 215 8.72 2.68 -40.69
N LEU A 216 7.87 1.77 -41.15
CA LEU A 216 8.17 0.93 -42.34
C LEU A 216 7.33 1.26 -43.55
N ARG A 217 6.46 2.26 -43.50
CA ARG A 217 5.72 2.76 -44.69
C ARG A 217 6.41 3.92 -45.39
N GLU A 218 7.63 4.29 -44.94
CA GLU A 218 8.55 5.14 -45.71
C GLU A 218 9.40 4.27 -46.67
#